data_808ba756003f31e8205a63fada298a31
#
_entry.id   808ba756003f31e8205a63fada298a31
#
_cell.length_a   1.000
_cell.length_b   1.000
_cell.length_c   1.000
_cell.angle_alpha   90.00
_cell.angle_beta   90.00
_cell.angle_gamma   90.00
#
_symmetry.space_group_name_H-M   'P 1'
#
loop_
_entity.id
_entity.type
_entity.pdbx_description
1 polymer ?
#
loop_
_entity_poly.entity_id
_entity_poly.type
_entity_poly.pdbx_seq_one_letter_code
_entity_poly.pdbx_strand_id
1 'polypeptide(L)'
;AAVGSERLHLYNLPSRFNSPETQAAARRLACNLGVPLRVMPIQGIVDRIVEDFERHLHPIDSSLTLENIQARVRGLILMAESNDRRALLLTNGNETELALGYATLYGDMVGGLAVIGDLSKPDVYRVARYVNRRWGREVIPKEIFELPPSAELKESQRDPFDYDVVGPMVSDFVERGVGPRELVEQFRRRELPENRYNRVVYEQYDPESFLELAYRLFRTMNRAVYKRMQAAPIIVVSERSFGFDLRETIINGWGG
;
A
#
# COMPACT_ATOMS: atom_id res chain seq x y z
N ALA A 1 -2.25 20.42 3.23
CA ALA A 1 -2.42 21.59 2.34
C ALA A 1 -3.84 21.69 1.79
N ALA A 2 -4.41 20.60 1.29
CA ALA A 2 -5.71 20.65 0.61
C ALA A 2 -6.89 21.01 1.54
N VAL A 3 -6.88 20.51 2.78
CA VAL A 3 -8.02 20.63 3.70
C VAL A 3 -7.71 21.42 4.97
N GLY A 4 -6.46 21.81 5.21
CA GLY A 4 -6.02 22.43 6.46
C GLY A 4 -5.77 21.42 7.59
N SER A 5 -4.90 21.79 8.53
CA SER A 5 -4.53 20.91 9.67
C SER A 5 -5.68 20.73 10.66
N GLU A 6 -6.53 21.73 10.78
CA GLU A 6 -7.69 21.76 11.68
C GLU A 6 -8.77 20.73 11.36
N ARG A 7 -8.77 20.23 10.11
CA ARG A 7 -9.70 19.19 9.65
C ARG A 7 -9.11 17.78 9.66
N LEU A 8 -7.86 17.64 10.12
CA LEU A 8 -7.18 16.35 10.14
C LEU A 8 -7.26 15.70 11.52
N HIS A 9 -7.53 14.41 11.54
CA HIS A 9 -7.43 13.55 12.69
C HIS A 9 -6.41 12.46 12.41
N LEU A 10 -5.33 12.41 13.21
CA LEU A 10 -4.26 11.43 13.03
C LEU A 10 -4.29 10.40 14.14
N TYR A 11 -4.15 9.14 13.75
CA TYR A 11 -4.15 8.00 14.66
C TYR A 11 -2.92 7.13 14.43
N ASN A 12 -2.29 6.70 15.51
CA ASN A 12 -1.31 5.64 15.53
C ASN A 12 -1.85 4.49 16.36
N LEU A 13 -1.98 3.31 15.76
CA LEU A 13 -2.59 2.12 16.33
C LEU A 13 -1.54 0.99 16.41
N PRO A 14 -0.50 1.13 17.26
CA PRO A 14 0.61 0.20 17.28
C PRO A 14 0.24 -1.15 17.89
N SER A 15 0.83 -2.20 17.33
CA SER A 15 0.93 -3.52 17.94
C SER A 15 2.35 -3.74 18.47
N ARG A 16 2.64 -4.93 19.00
CA ARG A 16 3.99 -5.32 19.47
C ARG A 16 5.05 -5.33 18.37
N PHE A 17 4.64 -5.36 17.11
CA PHE A 17 5.54 -5.48 15.95
C PHE A 17 5.96 -4.12 15.37
N ASN A 18 5.32 -3.03 15.77
CA ASN A 18 5.67 -1.71 15.28
C ASN A 18 6.95 -1.21 15.93
N SER A 19 7.94 -0.89 15.09
CA SER A 19 9.25 -0.43 15.56
C SER A 19 9.18 0.93 16.25
N PRO A 20 10.10 1.21 17.20
CA PRO A 20 10.22 2.55 17.80
C PRO A 20 10.48 3.63 16.75
N GLU A 21 11.22 3.30 15.68
CA GLU A 21 11.61 4.20 14.60
C GLU A 21 10.38 4.66 13.79
N THR A 22 9.52 3.73 13.36
CA THR A 22 8.29 4.07 12.64
C THR A 22 7.32 4.86 13.50
N GLN A 23 7.20 4.52 14.78
CA GLN A 23 6.39 5.28 15.73
C GLN A 23 6.96 6.70 15.97
N ALA A 24 8.28 6.85 16.03
CA ALA A 24 8.92 8.16 16.17
C ALA A 24 8.72 9.01 14.90
N ALA A 25 8.85 8.41 13.71
CA ALA A 25 8.59 9.08 12.44
C ALA A 25 7.15 9.58 12.34
N ALA A 26 6.17 8.77 12.75
CA ALA A 26 4.76 9.16 12.79
C ALA A 26 4.51 10.35 13.74
N ARG A 27 5.12 10.34 14.94
CA ARG A 27 5.03 11.47 15.88
C ARG A 27 5.66 12.73 15.32
N ARG A 28 6.83 12.62 14.68
CA ARG A 28 7.52 13.76 14.05
C ARG A 28 6.69 14.35 12.91
N LEU A 29 6.13 13.50 12.04
CA LEU A 29 5.25 13.94 10.97
C LEU A 29 4.04 14.71 11.50
N ALA A 30 3.37 14.19 12.51
CA ALA A 30 2.22 14.86 13.16
C ALA A 30 2.61 16.22 13.75
N CYS A 31 3.76 16.29 14.44
CA CYS A 31 4.32 17.54 14.96
C CYS A 31 4.61 18.54 13.84
N ASN A 32 5.26 18.11 12.75
CA ASN A 32 5.58 18.96 11.60
C ASN A 32 4.34 19.52 10.90
N LEU A 33 3.23 18.78 10.94
CA LEU A 33 1.92 19.20 10.42
C LEU A 33 1.13 20.08 11.40
N GLY A 34 1.53 20.15 12.66
CA GLY A 34 0.79 20.83 13.71
C GLY A 34 -0.53 20.15 14.07
N VAL A 35 -0.62 18.83 13.90
CA VAL A 35 -1.82 18.03 14.16
C VAL A 35 -1.57 17.08 15.32
N PRO A 36 -2.43 17.05 16.35
CA PRO A 36 -2.32 16.08 17.44
C PRO A 36 -2.42 14.63 16.93
N LEU A 37 -1.43 13.80 17.34
CA LEU A 37 -1.46 12.36 17.07
C LEU A 37 -2.12 11.62 18.23
N ARG A 38 -3.22 10.92 17.96
CA ARG A 38 -3.84 10.03 18.93
C ARG A 38 -3.19 8.66 18.83
N VAL A 39 -2.78 8.12 19.98
CA VAL A 39 -2.13 6.80 20.04
C VAL A 39 -3.01 5.85 20.83
N MET A 40 -3.40 4.74 20.20
CA MET A 40 -4.17 3.67 20.83
C MET A 40 -3.54 2.32 20.52
N PRO A 41 -2.78 1.69 21.43
CA PRO A 41 -2.24 0.36 21.23
C PRO A 41 -3.34 -0.68 21.02
N ILE A 42 -3.18 -1.53 20.00
CA ILE A 42 -4.20 -2.53 19.64
C ILE A 42 -3.91 -3.92 20.21
N GLN A 43 -2.74 -4.12 20.82
CA GLN A 43 -2.27 -5.47 21.18
C GLN A 43 -3.26 -6.21 22.09
N GLY A 44 -3.80 -5.55 23.12
CA GLY A 44 -4.76 -6.18 24.04
C GLY A 44 -6.05 -6.63 23.34
N ILE A 45 -6.53 -5.91 22.32
CA ILE A 45 -7.69 -6.30 21.53
C ILE A 45 -7.36 -7.52 20.68
N VAL A 46 -6.19 -7.51 20.02
CA VAL A 46 -5.70 -8.64 19.19
C VAL A 46 -5.55 -9.90 20.04
N ASP A 47 -4.89 -9.80 21.20
CA ASP A 47 -4.68 -10.92 22.11
C ASP A 47 -6.03 -11.50 22.56
N ARG A 48 -6.99 -10.64 22.90
CA ARG A 48 -8.32 -11.09 23.29
C ARG A 48 -9.06 -11.83 22.17
N ILE A 49 -8.98 -11.36 20.93
CA ILE A 49 -9.55 -12.06 19.77
C ILE A 49 -8.92 -13.45 19.61
N VAL A 50 -7.60 -13.55 19.73
CA VAL A 50 -6.89 -14.82 19.62
C VAL A 50 -7.32 -15.79 20.72
N GLU A 51 -7.36 -15.33 21.99
CA GLU A 51 -7.82 -16.13 23.12
C GLU A 51 -9.26 -16.66 22.92
N ASP A 52 -10.17 -15.81 22.43
CA ASP A 52 -11.55 -16.22 22.20
C ASP A 52 -11.66 -17.20 21.01
N PHE A 53 -10.81 -17.04 19.97
CA PHE A 53 -10.72 -18.01 18.89
C PHE A 53 -10.26 -19.38 19.38
N GLU A 54 -9.19 -19.43 20.16
CA GLU A 54 -8.67 -20.68 20.73
C GLU A 54 -9.68 -21.36 21.64
N ARG A 55 -10.40 -20.57 22.44
CA ARG A 55 -11.38 -21.10 23.41
C ARG A 55 -12.65 -21.64 22.76
N HIS A 56 -13.14 -20.98 21.70
CA HIS A 56 -14.49 -21.22 21.19
C HIS A 56 -14.51 -21.83 19.78
N LEU A 57 -13.40 -21.78 19.04
CA LEU A 57 -13.30 -22.29 17.66
C LEU A 57 -12.15 -23.30 17.53
N HIS A 58 -10.95 -22.81 17.28
CA HIS A 58 -9.73 -23.60 17.10
C HIS A 58 -8.49 -22.70 17.24
N PRO A 59 -7.30 -23.24 17.53
CA PRO A 59 -6.05 -22.48 17.51
C PRO A 59 -5.80 -21.82 16.14
N ILE A 60 -5.15 -20.66 16.17
CA ILE A 60 -4.76 -19.93 14.97
C ILE A 60 -3.29 -20.26 14.64
N ASP A 61 -3.06 -21.15 13.69
CA ASP A 61 -1.71 -21.57 13.27
C ASP A 61 -1.13 -20.69 12.14
N SER A 62 -1.99 -19.95 11.44
CA SER A 62 -1.59 -19.14 10.28
C SER A 62 -1.11 -17.74 10.70
N SER A 63 0.16 -17.42 10.39
CA SER A 63 0.68 -16.05 10.56
C SER A 63 -0.13 -15.02 9.78
N LEU A 64 -0.58 -15.37 8.57
CA LEU A 64 -1.42 -14.50 7.75
C LEU A 64 -2.75 -14.16 8.44
N THR A 65 -3.35 -15.11 9.16
CA THR A 65 -4.56 -14.85 9.95
C THR A 65 -4.30 -13.83 11.04
N LEU A 66 -3.19 -13.96 11.78
CA LEU A 66 -2.79 -13.02 12.83
C LEU A 66 -2.47 -11.63 12.27
N GLU A 67 -1.79 -11.55 11.13
CA GLU A 67 -1.53 -10.29 10.41
C GLU A 67 -2.85 -9.61 10.02
N ASN A 68 -3.78 -10.37 9.43
CA ASN A 68 -5.08 -9.85 9.02
C ASN A 68 -5.99 -9.44 10.18
N ILE A 69 -5.92 -10.11 11.33
CA ILE A 69 -6.65 -9.69 12.55
C ILE A 69 -6.19 -8.29 12.97
N GLN A 70 -4.87 -8.04 13.02
CA GLN A 70 -4.35 -6.73 13.38
C GLN A 70 -4.82 -5.62 12.44
N ALA A 71 -4.78 -5.88 11.12
CA ALA A 71 -5.26 -4.92 10.13
C ALA A 71 -6.77 -4.62 10.30
N ARG A 72 -7.59 -5.65 10.56
CA ARG A 72 -9.04 -5.50 10.78
C ARG A 72 -9.36 -4.80 12.08
N VAL A 73 -8.63 -5.04 13.16
CA VAL A 73 -8.78 -4.30 14.42
C VAL A 73 -8.51 -2.81 14.20
N ARG A 74 -7.46 -2.45 13.43
CA ARG A 74 -7.21 -1.05 13.04
C ARG A 74 -8.37 -0.48 12.23
N GLY A 75 -8.84 -1.23 11.23
CA GLY A 75 -9.98 -0.82 10.42
C GLY A 75 -11.25 -0.58 11.24
N LEU A 76 -11.58 -1.48 12.17
CA LEU A 76 -12.71 -1.34 13.07
C LEU A 76 -12.64 -0.07 13.91
N ILE A 77 -11.49 0.19 14.54
CA ILE A 77 -11.27 1.39 15.37
C ILE A 77 -11.41 2.67 14.55
N LEU A 78 -10.76 2.71 13.38
CA LEU A 78 -10.80 3.89 12.51
C LEU A 78 -12.20 4.15 11.96
N MET A 79 -12.96 3.12 11.61
CA MET A 79 -14.35 3.27 11.18
C MET A 79 -15.26 3.75 12.31
N ALA A 80 -15.06 3.26 13.55
CA ALA A 80 -15.79 3.74 14.71
C ALA A 80 -15.50 5.25 14.97
N GLU A 81 -14.22 5.66 14.93
CA GLU A 81 -13.83 7.06 15.05
C GLU A 81 -14.39 7.93 13.90
N SER A 82 -14.41 7.40 12.68
CA SER A 82 -15.03 8.06 11.52
C SER A 82 -16.52 8.36 11.77
N ASN A 83 -17.26 7.39 12.29
CA ASN A 83 -18.67 7.55 12.61
C ASN A 83 -18.90 8.56 13.74
N ASP A 84 -18.17 8.43 14.84
CA ASP A 84 -18.32 9.29 16.00
C ASP A 84 -18.00 10.76 15.69
N ARG A 85 -16.94 10.98 14.89
CA ARG A 85 -16.51 12.31 14.49
C ARG A 85 -17.21 12.86 13.27
N ARG A 86 -18.03 12.08 12.58
CA ARG A 86 -18.62 12.44 11.27
C ARG A 86 -17.55 12.87 10.28
N ALA A 87 -16.45 12.13 10.23
CA ALA A 87 -15.28 12.39 9.40
C ALA A 87 -15.10 11.30 8.34
N LEU A 88 -14.53 11.66 7.20
CA LEU A 88 -14.19 10.71 6.15
C LEU A 88 -12.87 10.00 6.51
N LEU A 89 -12.90 8.67 6.60
CA LEU A 89 -11.68 7.88 6.72
C LEU A 89 -10.97 7.81 5.36
N LEU A 90 -9.69 8.15 5.34
CA LEU A 90 -8.82 7.98 4.18
C LEU A 90 -8.07 6.65 4.30
N THR A 91 -8.08 5.86 3.21
CA THR A 91 -7.21 4.69 3.09
C THR A 91 -5.88 5.09 2.44
N ASN A 92 -4.80 4.43 2.85
CA ASN A 92 -3.43 4.74 2.45
C ASN A 92 -2.83 3.72 1.46
N GLY A 93 -3.63 2.81 0.92
CA GLY A 93 -3.19 1.88 -0.11
C GLY A 93 -2.76 2.63 -1.38
N ASN A 94 -1.60 2.29 -1.92
CA ASN A 94 -1.09 2.81 -3.19
C ASN A 94 -1.44 1.87 -4.36
N GLU A 95 -1.19 2.31 -5.60
CA GLU A 95 -1.47 1.55 -6.82
C GLU A 95 -0.84 0.15 -6.80
N THR A 96 0.43 0.04 -6.42
CA THR A 96 1.17 -1.23 -6.41
C THR A 96 0.54 -2.23 -5.43
N GLU A 97 0.20 -1.77 -4.23
CA GLU A 97 -0.45 -2.59 -3.19
C GLU A 97 -1.85 -3.04 -3.64
N LEU A 98 -2.64 -2.14 -4.22
CA LEU A 98 -3.98 -2.44 -4.75
C LEU A 98 -3.91 -3.41 -5.94
N ALA A 99 -2.96 -3.20 -6.85
CA ALA A 99 -2.77 -4.05 -8.01
C ALA A 99 -2.49 -5.50 -7.60
N LEU A 100 -1.52 -5.68 -6.70
CA LEU A 100 -1.06 -7.00 -6.28
C LEU A 100 -1.93 -7.61 -5.17
N GLY A 101 -2.91 -6.86 -4.64
CA GLY A 101 -3.72 -7.29 -3.52
C GLY A 101 -2.92 -7.45 -2.22
N TYR A 102 -1.81 -6.74 -2.10
CA TYR A 102 -1.02 -6.67 -0.87
C TYR A 102 -1.71 -5.74 0.13
N ALA A 103 -2.89 -6.14 0.52
CA ALA A 103 -3.81 -5.42 1.38
C ALA A 103 -4.79 -6.39 2.04
N THR A 104 -5.35 -6.02 3.17
CA THR A 104 -6.30 -6.82 3.93
C THR A 104 -7.73 -6.30 3.72
N LEU A 105 -8.61 -7.16 3.19
CA LEU A 105 -10.05 -6.86 3.13
C LEU A 105 -10.60 -6.53 4.51
N TYR A 106 -11.35 -5.42 4.59
CA TYR A 106 -11.94 -4.91 5.84
C TYR A 106 -10.91 -4.51 6.91
N GLY A 107 -9.63 -4.42 6.52
CA GLY A 107 -8.53 -3.97 7.35
C GLY A 107 -7.99 -2.62 6.85
N ASP A 108 -6.82 -2.61 6.27
CA ASP A 108 -6.18 -1.42 5.69
C ASP A 108 -6.87 -0.87 4.42
N MET A 109 -7.78 -1.64 3.82
CA MET A 109 -8.60 -1.20 2.68
C MET A 109 -9.86 -0.42 3.09
N VAL A 110 -10.19 -0.32 4.38
CA VAL A 110 -11.37 0.44 4.82
C VAL A 110 -11.17 1.94 4.61
N GLY A 111 -12.23 2.61 4.25
CA GLY A 111 -12.23 4.05 4.08
C GLY A 111 -13.18 4.50 2.98
N GLY A 112 -13.38 5.81 2.90
CA GLY A 112 -14.26 6.43 1.89
C GLY A 112 -13.51 7.04 0.70
N LEU A 113 -12.15 7.14 0.77
CA LEU A 113 -11.34 7.70 -0.30
C LEU A 113 -9.90 7.20 -0.21
N ALA A 114 -9.37 6.71 -1.33
CA ALA A 114 -7.98 6.31 -1.53
C ALA A 114 -7.21 7.45 -2.23
N VAL A 115 -6.60 8.32 -1.44
CA VAL A 115 -5.96 9.55 -1.95
C VAL A 115 -4.74 9.25 -2.83
N ILE A 116 -4.00 8.19 -2.51
CA ILE A 116 -2.77 7.79 -3.21
C ILE A 116 -2.94 6.48 -3.99
N GLY A 117 -4.18 6.04 -4.19
CA GLY A 117 -4.50 4.76 -4.82
C GLY A 117 -4.11 4.64 -6.30
N ASP A 118 -3.83 5.76 -6.96
CA ASP A 118 -3.38 5.85 -8.36
C ASP A 118 -1.89 6.22 -8.48
N LEU A 119 -1.15 6.13 -7.40
CA LEU A 119 0.29 6.38 -7.37
C LEU A 119 1.03 5.09 -7.06
N SER A 120 2.02 4.74 -7.86
CA SER A 120 2.97 3.67 -7.54
C SER A 120 3.76 4.01 -6.27
N LYS A 121 4.33 3.02 -5.58
CA LYS A 121 5.14 3.27 -4.37
C LYS A 121 6.28 4.27 -4.61
N PRO A 122 7.07 4.17 -5.71
CA PRO A 122 8.06 5.19 -6.05
C PRO A 122 7.45 6.59 -6.26
N ASP A 123 6.25 6.69 -6.85
CA ASP A 123 5.58 7.97 -7.04
C ASP A 123 5.14 8.60 -5.74
N VAL A 124 4.65 7.81 -4.79
CA VAL A 124 4.34 8.29 -3.44
C VAL A 124 5.56 8.96 -2.81
N TYR A 125 6.75 8.35 -2.92
CA TYR A 125 8.00 8.97 -2.44
C TYR A 125 8.38 10.22 -3.23
N ARG A 126 8.16 10.23 -4.56
CA ARG A 126 8.40 11.43 -5.41
C ARG A 126 7.52 12.61 -4.96
N VAL A 127 6.22 12.35 -4.75
CA VAL A 127 5.27 13.35 -4.25
C VAL A 127 5.66 13.83 -2.85
N ALA A 128 6.05 12.93 -1.95
CA ALA A 128 6.47 13.29 -0.60
C ALA A 128 7.70 14.22 -0.61
N ARG A 129 8.73 13.90 -1.44
CA ARG A 129 9.89 14.79 -1.63
C ARG A 129 9.50 16.13 -2.26
N TYR A 130 8.55 16.14 -3.21
CA TYR A 130 8.02 17.37 -3.79
C TYR A 130 7.33 18.25 -2.74
N VAL A 131 6.54 17.68 -1.83
CA VAL A 131 5.90 18.41 -0.74
C VAL A 131 6.94 19.13 0.12
N ASN A 132 8.01 18.45 0.53
CA ASN A 132 9.09 19.06 1.30
C ASN A 132 9.75 20.24 0.55
N ARG A 133 10.07 20.06 -0.75
CA ARG A 133 10.61 21.14 -1.59
C ARG A 133 9.64 22.30 -1.73
N ARG A 134 8.36 22.02 -2.01
CA ARG A 134 7.31 23.04 -2.22
C ARG A 134 7.07 23.89 -0.99
N TRP A 135 7.23 23.31 0.20
CA TRP A 135 7.04 24.02 1.47
C TRP A 135 8.35 24.64 2.03
N GLY A 136 9.48 24.41 1.38
CA GLY A 136 10.78 24.93 1.78
C GLY A 136 11.24 24.43 3.15
N ARG A 137 10.68 23.33 3.65
CA ARG A 137 11.03 22.71 4.92
C ARG A 137 10.74 21.21 4.93
N GLU A 138 11.35 20.48 5.85
CA GLU A 138 11.09 19.07 6.09
C GLU A 138 9.74 18.89 6.81
N VAL A 139 8.67 18.72 6.03
CA VAL A 139 7.34 18.37 6.56
C VAL A 139 7.26 16.87 6.78
N ILE A 140 7.64 16.11 5.76
CA ILE A 140 7.73 14.64 5.81
C ILE A 140 9.15 14.30 6.25
N PRO A 141 9.33 13.66 7.42
CA PRO A 141 10.64 13.34 7.97
C PRO A 141 11.48 12.49 7.03
N LYS A 142 12.79 12.74 6.97
CA LYS A 142 13.72 12.00 6.11
C LYS A 142 13.74 10.50 6.40
N GLU A 143 13.55 10.12 7.66
CA GLU A 143 13.53 8.74 8.11
C GLU A 143 12.47 7.91 7.38
N ILE A 144 11.35 8.53 6.97
CA ILE A 144 10.29 7.85 6.19
C ILE A 144 10.81 7.37 4.83
N PHE A 145 11.81 8.05 4.27
CA PHE A 145 12.43 7.66 3.01
C PHE A 145 13.57 6.63 3.16
N GLU A 146 14.08 6.47 4.37
CA GLU A 146 15.21 5.60 4.71
C GLU A 146 14.76 4.25 5.29
N LEU A 147 13.58 4.23 5.93
CA LEU A 147 13.00 3.00 6.48
C LEU A 147 12.57 2.06 5.35
N PRO A 148 12.92 0.78 5.43
CA PRO A 148 12.47 -0.20 4.46
C PRO A 148 10.94 -0.34 4.52
N PRO A 149 10.26 -0.46 3.36
CA PRO A 149 8.82 -0.71 3.34
C PRO A 149 8.47 -1.99 4.10
N SER A 150 7.48 -1.88 4.99
CA SER A 150 7.00 -3.00 5.80
C SER A 150 5.60 -2.71 6.32
N ALA A 151 4.75 -3.75 6.34
CA ALA A 151 3.46 -3.70 7.02
C ALA A 151 3.57 -3.80 8.56
N GLU A 152 4.72 -4.21 9.10
CA GLU A 152 5.00 -4.37 10.55
C GLU A 152 3.89 -5.15 11.30
N LEU A 153 3.42 -6.25 10.71
CA LEU A 153 2.38 -7.12 11.27
C LEU A 153 2.95 -8.40 11.90
N LYS A 154 4.23 -8.65 11.69
CA LYS A 154 5.04 -9.73 12.30
C LYS A 154 6.48 -9.30 12.47
N GLU A 155 7.23 -10.12 13.20
CA GLU A 155 8.63 -9.86 13.51
C GLU A 155 9.50 -9.79 12.24
N SER A 156 10.36 -8.78 12.16
CA SER A 156 11.30 -8.59 11.04
C SER A 156 10.67 -8.58 9.65
N GLN A 157 9.38 -8.22 9.56
CA GLN A 157 8.67 -8.18 8.28
C GLN A 157 9.26 -7.13 7.35
N ARG A 158 9.38 -7.51 6.08
CA ARG A 158 9.65 -6.60 4.96
C ARG A 158 8.68 -6.91 3.84
N ASP A 159 8.33 -5.91 3.07
CA ASP A 159 7.51 -6.13 1.89
C ASP A 159 8.27 -7.00 0.89
N PRO A 160 7.61 -7.97 0.23
CA PRO A 160 8.28 -8.96 -0.64
C PRO A 160 8.57 -8.43 -2.04
N PHE A 161 8.61 -7.11 -2.22
CA PHE A 161 8.73 -6.46 -3.53
C PHE A 161 9.93 -5.52 -3.57
N ASP A 162 10.67 -5.58 -4.68
CA ASP A 162 11.52 -4.47 -5.12
C ASP A 162 10.62 -3.43 -5.80
N TYR A 163 10.23 -2.41 -5.06
CA TYR A 163 9.28 -1.41 -5.55
C TYR A 163 9.82 -0.56 -6.71
N ASP A 164 11.14 -0.45 -6.86
CA ASP A 164 11.76 0.29 -7.97
C ASP A 164 11.63 -0.45 -9.31
N VAL A 165 11.35 -1.76 -9.27
CA VAL A 165 11.07 -2.58 -10.45
C VAL A 165 9.58 -2.92 -10.54
N VAL A 166 8.99 -3.37 -9.43
CA VAL A 166 7.59 -3.85 -9.38
C VAL A 166 6.60 -2.72 -9.59
N GLY A 167 6.85 -1.53 -9.01
CA GLY A 167 5.98 -0.37 -9.19
C GLY A 167 5.83 0.03 -10.65
N PRO A 168 6.94 0.36 -11.35
CA PRO A 168 6.91 0.66 -12.79
C PRO A 168 6.26 -0.44 -13.64
N MET A 169 6.54 -1.71 -13.35
CA MET A 169 5.96 -2.83 -14.10
C MET A 169 4.44 -2.92 -13.94
N VAL A 170 3.93 -2.69 -12.72
CA VAL A 170 2.49 -2.61 -12.45
C VAL A 170 1.87 -1.43 -13.19
N SER A 171 2.48 -0.24 -13.11
CA SER A 171 2.00 0.95 -13.82
C SER A 171 2.00 0.75 -15.35
N ASP A 172 2.96 0.01 -15.90
CA ASP A 172 2.95 -0.32 -17.34
C ASP A 172 1.78 -1.25 -17.72
N PHE A 173 1.45 -2.23 -16.87
CA PHE A 173 0.28 -3.08 -17.06
C PHE A 173 -1.03 -2.29 -16.99
N VAL A 174 -1.12 -1.35 -16.04
CA VAL A 174 -2.33 -0.59 -15.76
C VAL A 174 -2.51 0.57 -16.75
N GLU A 175 -1.56 1.50 -16.78
CA GLU A 175 -1.69 2.74 -17.53
C GLU A 175 -1.47 2.52 -19.03
N ARG A 176 -0.43 1.77 -19.40
CA ARG A 176 -0.07 1.55 -20.80
C ARG A 176 -0.73 0.34 -21.43
N GLY A 177 -1.32 -0.55 -20.62
CA GLY A 177 -1.91 -1.80 -21.11
C GLY A 177 -0.88 -2.77 -21.72
N VAL A 178 0.39 -2.62 -21.39
CA VAL A 178 1.48 -3.44 -21.91
C VAL A 178 1.42 -4.82 -21.27
N GLY A 179 1.43 -5.88 -22.07
CA GLY A 179 1.43 -7.25 -21.55
C GLY A 179 2.85 -7.73 -21.17
N PRO A 180 2.97 -8.84 -20.39
CA PRO A 180 4.26 -9.35 -19.96
C PRO A 180 5.26 -9.61 -21.10
N ARG A 181 4.81 -10.16 -22.22
CA ARG A 181 5.67 -10.44 -23.39
C ARG A 181 6.22 -9.19 -24.03
N GLU A 182 5.37 -8.20 -24.22
CA GLU A 182 5.75 -6.93 -24.80
C GLU A 182 6.75 -6.19 -23.91
N LEU A 183 6.50 -6.19 -22.59
CA LEU A 183 7.39 -5.56 -21.62
C LEU A 183 8.80 -6.20 -21.65
N VAL A 184 8.88 -7.53 -21.79
CA VAL A 184 10.18 -8.22 -21.93
C VAL A 184 10.89 -7.91 -23.25
N GLU A 185 10.15 -7.75 -24.34
CA GLU A 185 10.76 -7.30 -25.59
C GLU A 185 11.34 -5.88 -25.47
N GLN A 186 10.65 -4.97 -24.79
CA GLN A 186 11.19 -3.63 -24.46
C GLN A 186 12.43 -3.76 -23.56
N PHE A 187 12.42 -4.65 -22.56
CA PHE A 187 13.59 -4.92 -21.73
C PHE A 187 14.78 -5.44 -22.55
N ARG A 188 14.60 -6.42 -23.44
CA ARG A 188 15.64 -6.97 -24.32
C ARG A 188 16.28 -5.92 -25.23
N ARG A 189 15.46 -4.99 -25.71
CA ARG A 189 15.91 -3.88 -26.59
C ARG A 189 16.47 -2.70 -25.80
N ARG A 190 16.45 -2.75 -24.45
CA ARG A 190 16.79 -1.63 -23.56
C ARG A 190 15.94 -0.38 -23.81
N GLU A 191 14.67 -0.59 -24.14
CA GLU A 191 13.66 0.44 -24.46
C GLU A 191 12.66 0.69 -23.34
N LEU A 192 12.91 0.18 -22.11
CA LEU A 192 12.08 0.51 -20.95
C LEU A 192 12.10 2.01 -20.70
N PRO A 193 10.96 2.65 -20.36
CA PRO A 193 10.88 4.09 -20.12
C PRO A 193 11.82 4.55 -19.00
N GLU A 194 12.82 5.37 -19.34
CA GLU A 194 13.85 5.87 -18.39
C GLU A 194 13.26 6.73 -17.25
N ASN A 195 12.10 7.34 -17.47
CA ASN A 195 11.39 8.09 -16.43
C ASN A 195 10.68 7.19 -15.41
N ARG A 196 10.56 5.89 -15.69
CA ARG A 196 9.91 4.88 -14.83
C ARG A 196 10.91 3.90 -14.23
N TYR A 197 11.81 3.39 -15.04
CA TYR A 197 12.78 2.38 -14.62
C TYR A 197 14.16 2.97 -14.38
N ASN A 198 14.80 2.53 -13.31
CA ASN A 198 16.22 2.77 -13.13
C ASN A 198 17.01 1.81 -14.04
N ARG A 199 18.12 2.27 -14.62
CA ARG A 199 19.01 1.45 -15.46
C ARG A 199 19.54 0.21 -14.75
N VAL A 200 19.60 0.22 -13.44
CA VAL A 200 19.99 -0.92 -12.59
C VAL A 200 19.13 -2.17 -12.85
N VAL A 201 17.90 -2.01 -13.35
CA VAL A 201 17.04 -3.14 -13.72
C VAL A 201 17.70 -4.09 -14.73
N TYR A 202 18.52 -3.56 -15.66
CA TYR A 202 19.24 -4.34 -16.66
C TYR A 202 20.47 -5.09 -16.10
N GLU A 203 20.90 -4.75 -14.90
CA GLU A 203 21.98 -5.41 -14.17
C GLU A 203 21.44 -6.46 -13.19
N GLN A 204 20.24 -6.22 -12.67
CA GLN A 204 19.57 -7.09 -11.70
C GLN A 204 18.87 -8.30 -12.34
N TYR A 205 18.42 -8.14 -13.58
CA TYR A 205 17.62 -9.15 -14.26
C TYR A 205 18.20 -9.51 -15.62
N ASP A 206 18.13 -10.79 -15.97
CA ASP A 206 18.19 -11.25 -17.36
C ASP A 206 16.77 -11.31 -17.96
N PRO A 207 16.64 -11.49 -19.29
CA PRO A 207 15.33 -11.50 -19.94
C PRO A 207 14.38 -12.61 -19.46
N GLU A 208 14.90 -13.73 -18.97
CA GLU A 208 14.11 -14.87 -18.52
C GLU A 208 13.54 -14.59 -17.11
N SER A 209 14.38 -14.19 -16.17
CA SER A 209 13.96 -13.82 -14.81
C SER A 209 13.03 -12.59 -14.81
N PHE A 210 13.25 -11.63 -15.71
CA PHE A 210 12.36 -10.48 -15.90
C PHE A 210 10.99 -10.92 -16.45
N LEU A 211 10.95 -11.88 -17.38
CA LEU A 211 9.71 -12.47 -17.91
C LEU A 211 8.93 -13.20 -16.83
N GLU A 212 9.62 -14.02 -16.04
CA GLU A 212 8.98 -14.74 -14.92
C GLU A 212 8.37 -13.79 -13.91
N LEU A 213 9.10 -12.73 -13.55
CA LEU A 213 8.59 -11.68 -12.67
C LEU A 213 7.35 -11.02 -13.26
N ALA A 214 7.39 -10.61 -14.54
CA ALA A 214 6.30 -9.95 -15.23
C ALA A 214 5.04 -10.83 -15.25
N TYR A 215 5.15 -12.12 -15.59
CA TYR A 215 4.01 -13.04 -15.56
C TYR A 215 3.49 -13.29 -14.14
N ARG A 216 4.37 -13.42 -13.16
CA ARG A 216 3.97 -13.60 -11.76
C ARG A 216 3.15 -12.41 -11.27
N LEU A 217 3.62 -11.19 -11.52
CA LEU A 217 2.91 -9.97 -11.13
C LEU A 217 1.58 -9.83 -11.85
N PHE A 218 1.56 -10.06 -13.16
CA PHE A 218 0.34 -10.01 -13.97
C PHE A 218 -0.73 -10.99 -13.48
N ARG A 219 -0.34 -12.24 -13.17
CA ARG A 219 -1.24 -13.24 -12.58
C ARG A 219 -1.73 -12.84 -11.19
N THR A 220 -0.84 -12.29 -10.38
CA THR A 220 -1.18 -11.81 -9.03
C THR A 220 -2.18 -10.67 -9.11
N MET A 221 -1.96 -9.72 -10.01
CA MET A 221 -2.88 -8.61 -10.28
C MET A 221 -4.27 -9.12 -10.68
N ASN A 222 -4.34 -10.10 -11.58
CA ASN A 222 -5.61 -10.69 -11.99
C ASN A 222 -6.33 -11.41 -10.84
N ARG A 223 -5.60 -12.14 -10.00
CA ARG A 223 -6.16 -12.81 -8.82
C ARG A 223 -6.65 -11.85 -7.74
N ALA A 224 -6.11 -10.65 -7.69
CA ALA A 224 -6.46 -9.64 -6.69
C ALA A 224 -7.71 -8.79 -7.05
N VAL A 225 -8.36 -9.03 -8.19
CA VAL A 225 -9.55 -8.28 -8.64
C VAL A 225 -10.63 -8.21 -7.55
N TYR A 226 -10.95 -9.33 -6.89
CA TYR A 226 -11.97 -9.35 -5.85
C TYR A 226 -11.71 -8.39 -4.68
N LYS A 227 -10.44 -8.11 -4.38
CA LYS A 227 -10.07 -7.10 -3.37
C LYS A 227 -10.31 -5.69 -3.91
N ARG A 228 -9.87 -5.41 -5.15
CA ARG A 228 -10.07 -4.10 -5.79
C ARG A 228 -11.53 -3.72 -5.95
N MET A 229 -12.40 -4.70 -6.18
CA MET A 229 -13.86 -4.46 -6.24
C MET A 229 -14.44 -3.88 -4.94
N GLN A 230 -13.74 -4.06 -3.82
CA GLN A 230 -14.12 -3.57 -2.50
C GLN A 230 -13.25 -2.40 -2.02
N ALA A 231 -12.36 -1.90 -2.88
CA ALA A 231 -11.53 -0.74 -2.56
C ALA A 231 -12.35 0.55 -2.52
N ALA A 232 -11.90 1.51 -1.71
CA ALA A 232 -12.45 2.86 -1.71
C ALA A 232 -12.27 3.54 -3.07
N PRO A 233 -13.11 4.54 -3.42
CA PRO A 233 -12.90 5.38 -4.58
C PRO A 233 -11.49 5.99 -4.60
N ILE A 234 -10.86 6.00 -5.76
CA ILE A 234 -9.48 6.46 -5.96
C ILE A 234 -9.50 7.87 -6.56
N ILE A 235 -8.58 8.74 -6.13
CA ILE A 235 -8.30 9.99 -6.85
C ILE A 235 -7.44 9.62 -8.06
N VAL A 236 -8.03 9.68 -9.23
CA VAL A 236 -7.37 9.37 -10.51
C VAL A 236 -6.51 10.53 -10.96
N VAL A 237 -5.23 10.27 -11.21
CA VAL A 237 -4.23 11.23 -11.71
C VAL A 237 -3.50 10.74 -12.96
N SER A 238 -3.59 9.44 -13.27
CA SER A 238 -3.09 8.81 -14.49
C SER A 238 -4.17 8.76 -15.58
N GLU A 239 -3.77 8.43 -16.82
CA GLU A 239 -4.71 8.28 -17.93
C GLU A 239 -5.61 7.05 -17.79
N ARG A 240 -5.14 6.01 -17.09
CA ARG A 240 -5.84 4.77 -16.84
C ARG A 240 -5.50 4.22 -15.44
N SER A 241 -6.51 3.86 -14.69
CA SER A 241 -6.35 3.47 -13.28
C SER A 241 -7.34 2.39 -12.86
N PHE A 242 -7.17 1.89 -11.63
CA PHE A 242 -8.15 1.03 -10.96
C PHE A 242 -9.42 1.78 -10.49
N GLY A 243 -9.55 3.08 -10.75
CA GLY A 243 -10.71 3.87 -10.37
C GLY A 243 -12.00 3.41 -11.04
N PHE A 244 -12.05 3.52 -12.35
CA PHE A 244 -13.21 3.13 -13.18
C PHE A 244 -12.86 2.04 -14.19
N ASP A 245 -11.74 2.18 -14.90
CA ASP A 245 -11.44 1.42 -16.11
C ASP A 245 -11.09 -0.05 -15.88
N LEU A 246 -10.59 -0.42 -14.70
CA LEU A 246 -10.11 -1.75 -14.38
C LEU A 246 -10.84 -2.42 -13.21
N ARG A 247 -11.93 -1.84 -12.71
CA ARG A 247 -12.76 -2.49 -11.69
C ARG A 247 -13.55 -3.68 -12.22
N GLU A 248 -13.91 -3.68 -13.49
CA GLU A 248 -14.88 -4.61 -14.06
C GLU A 248 -14.30 -5.92 -14.61
N THR A 249 -13.00 -6.09 -14.61
CA THR A 249 -12.36 -7.29 -15.16
C THR A 249 -12.44 -8.46 -14.18
N ILE A 250 -13.62 -9.01 -14.01
CA ILE A 250 -13.87 -10.16 -13.11
C ILE A 250 -13.55 -11.50 -13.78
N ILE A 251 -13.55 -11.56 -15.09
CA ILE A 251 -13.41 -12.82 -15.80
C ILE A 251 -12.20 -12.76 -16.71
N ASN A 252 -11.09 -13.25 -16.25
CA ASN A 252 -10.00 -13.62 -17.12
C ASN A 252 -9.84 -15.15 -17.10
N GLY A 253 -10.55 -15.80 -18.00
CA GLY A 253 -10.21 -17.14 -18.45
C GLY A 253 -8.90 -17.19 -19.26
N TRP A 254 -8.06 -16.18 -19.14
CA TRP A 254 -6.73 -16.09 -19.77
C TRP A 254 -5.68 -16.70 -18.86
N GLY A 255 -5.86 -17.95 -18.54
CA GLY A 255 -4.90 -18.79 -17.87
C GLY A 255 -4.39 -19.86 -18.82
N GLY A 256 -3.78 -19.44 -19.91
CA GLY A 256 -3.05 -20.35 -20.80
C GLY A 256 -1.58 -20.01 -20.77
#